data_6b3807d9b39a393a1e2ce7ee80615380
#
_entry.id   6b3807d9b39a393a1e2ce7ee80615380
#
_cell.length_a   1.000
_cell.length_b   1.000
_cell.length_c   1.000
_cell.angle_alpha   90.00
_cell.angle_beta   90.00
_cell.angle_gamma   90.00
#
_symmetry.space_group_name_H-M   'P 1'
#
loop_
_entity.id
_entity.type
_entity.pdbx_description
1 polymer ?
#
loop_
_entity_poly.entity_id
_entity_poly.type
_entity_poly.pdbx_seq_one_letter_code
_entity_poly.pdbx_strand_id
1 'polypeptide(L)'
;MATEQQIAANRLNAQQSTGPKTEAGRNRSRMNALRHGLTGQVTTMTDEDRTAHDQFSKALIKDLAPEGAMETQLAQRVATDSWRLNRISAIEDNLFALGQLQNAGQACPDVPQIDAALISARVFTLESKQLQLLTLYEQRINRSIQKNLAMLQSLQATRKAQHEAAMKEASALLKLSEMKGLEYDPAKDGFVFANDQIHAAIDREQRLERASATDFSRYRPRKFHTQAA
;
A
#
# COMPACT_ATOMS: atom_id res chain seq x y z
N MET A 1 -3.08 -28.38 7.25
CA MET A 1 -3.63 -27.80 8.51
C MET A 1 -2.87 -28.39 9.67
N ALA A 2 -2.56 -27.60 10.70
CA ALA A 2 -1.90 -28.13 11.89
C ALA A 2 -2.89 -28.98 12.69
N THR A 3 -2.44 -30.11 13.22
CA THR A 3 -3.27 -30.97 14.06
C THR A 3 -3.53 -30.33 15.42
N GLU A 4 -4.61 -30.71 16.13
CA GLU A 4 -4.92 -30.18 17.45
C GLU A 4 -3.77 -30.40 18.47
N GLN A 5 -3.07 -31.53 18.36
CA GLN A 5 -1.88 -31.82 19.17
C GLN A 5 -0.74 -30.84 18.87
N GLN A 6 -0.52 -30.47 17.60
CA GLN A 6 0.49 -29.45 17.23
C GLN A 6 0.09 -28.07 17.74
N ILE A 7 -1.18 -27.72 17.71
CA ILE A 7 -1.69 -26.44 18.23
C ILE A 7 -1.50 -26.39 19.76
N ALA A 8 -1.82 -27.48 20.49
CA ALA A 8 -1.64 -27.54 21.93
C ALA A 8 -0.15 -27.47 22.32
N ALA A 9 0.72 -28.19 21.62
CA ALA A 9 2.17 -28.16 21.84
C ALA A 9 2.75 -26.76 21.56
N ASN A 10 2.31 -26.10 20.48
CA ASN A 10 2.74 -24.74 20.14
C ASN A 10 2.27 -23.70 21.17
N ARG A 11 1.07 -23.84 21.75
CA ARG A 11 0.59 -22.98 22.85
C ARG A 11 1.42 -23.15 24.11
N LEU A 12 1.77 -24.39 24.49
CA LEU A 12 2.63 -24.66 25.63
C LEU A 12 4.05 -24.10 25.43
N ASN A 13 4.62 -24.29 24.25
CA ASN A 13 5.93 -23.75 23.89
C ASN A 13 5.94 -22.23 23.85
N ALA A 14 4.86 -21.59 23.38
CA ALA A 14 4.71 -20.14 23.37
C ALA A 14 4.67 -19.54 24.79
N GLN A 15 4.05 -20.22 25.75
CA GLN A 15 4.02 -19.80 27.16
C GLN A 15 5.40 -19.90 27.82
N GLN A 16 6.24 -20.85 27.37
CA GLN A 16 7.60 -21.05 27.87
C GLN A 16 8.65 -20.21 27.12
N SER A 17 8.30 -19.68 25.94
CA SER A 17 9.18 -18.89 25.10
C SER A 17 9.18 -17.42 25.56
N THR A 18 10.05 -17.10 26.49
CA THR A 18 10.20 -15.74 27.05
C THR A 18 11.17 -14.86 26.25
N GLY A 19 11.55 -15.28 25.01
CA GLY A 19 12.58 -14.60 24.23
C GLY A 19 13.99 -14.68 24.84
N PRO A 20 15.00 -14.01 24.25
CA PRO A 20 16.36 -14.07 24.76
C PRO A 20 16.47 -13.37 26.12
N LYS A 21 16.83 -14.11 27.16
CA LYS A 21 16.98 -13.60 28.54
C LYS A 21 18.33 -12.95 28.79
N THR A 22 19.37 -13.37 28.06
CA THR A 22 20.72 -12.83 28.20
C THR A 22 20.93 -11.57 27.38
N GLU A 23 21.79 -10.67 27.81
CA GLU A 23 22.13 -9.44 27.08
C GLU A 23 22.73 -9.76 25.70
N ALA A 24 23.62 -10.75 25.62
CA ALA A 24 24.16 -11.25 24.35
C ALA A 24 23.07 -11.81 23.42
N GLY A 25 22.07 -12.53 23.96
CA GLY A 25 20.93 -13.03 23.20
C GLY A 25 20.02 -11.90 22.69
N ARG A 26 19.75 -10.90 23.52
CA ARG A 26 18.99 -9.69 23.12
C ARG A 26 19.71 -8.90 22.03
N ASN A 27 21.04 -8.71 22.19
CA ASN A 27 21.85 -8.04 21.18
C ASN A 27 21.90 -8.82 19.87
N ARG A 28 22.00 -10.15 19.90
CA ARG A 28 21.94 -10.97 18.69
C ARG A 28 20.56 -10.85 18.00
N SER A 29 19.47 -10.84 18.75
CA SER A 29 18.12 -10.66 18.22
C SER A 29 17.94 -9.27 17.62
N ARG A 30 18.45 -8.21 18.30
CA ARG A 30 18.46 -6.83 17.79
C ARG A 30 19.30 -6.71 16.51
N MET A 31 20.48 -7.33 16.50
CA MET A 31 21.37 -7.33 15.33
C MET A 31 20.77 -8.08 14.14
N ASN A 32 20.03 -9.16 14.37
CA ASN A 32 19.31 -9.84 13.30
C ASN A 32 18.17 -8.98 12.72
N ALA A 33 17.44 -8.26 13.56
CA ALA A 33 16.41 -7.31 13.11
C ALA A 33 17.04 -6.11 12.34
N LEU A 34 18.20 -5.63 12.80
CA LEU A 34 18.99 -4.59 12.14
C LEU A 34 19.58 -5.08 10.80
N ARG A 35 20.16 -6.29 10.80
CA ARG A 35 20.86 -6.86 9.63
C ARG A 35 19.95 -6.99 8.41
N HIS A 36 18.69 -7.31 8.62
CA HIS A 36 17.72 -7.45 7.53
C HIS A 36 16.86 -6.20 7.31
N GLY A 37 16.70 -5.34 8.33
CA GLY A 37 15.87 -4.12 8.25
C GLY A 37 14.41 -4.35 7.85
N LEU A 38 13.99 -5.63 7.79
CA LEU A 38 12.69 -6.06 7.30
C LEU A 38 11.60 -6.03 8.38
N THR A 39 12.01 -6.17 9.65
CA THR A 39 11.11 -6.21 10.82
C THR A 39 11.39 -5.12 11.84
N GLY A 40 12.57 -4.45 11.75
CA GLY A 40 12.96 -3.37 12.64
C GLY A 40 12.43 -2.00 12.20
N GLN A 41 12.39 -1.06 13.13
CA GLN A 41 12.21 0.34 12.79
C GLN A 41 13.39 0.81 11.92
N VAL A 42 13.12 1.75 11.02
CA VAL A 42 14.00 2.29 9.98
C VAL A 42 15.20 3.09 10.53
N THR A 43 15.75 2.70 11.67
CA THR A 43 16.83 3.42 12.37
C THR A 43 18.22 3.26 11.74
N THR A 44 18.37 2.42 10.70
CA THR A 44 19.66 2.15 10.04
C THR A 44 19.72 2.63 8.59
N MET A 45 18.87 3.57 8.19
CA MET A 45 18.94 4.19 6.87
C MET A 45 20.00 5.31 6.90
N THR A 46 20.74 5.43 5.80
CA THR A 46 21.49 6.64 5.49
C THR A 46 20.52 7.82 5.38
N ASP A 47 21.00 9.05 5.47
CA ASP A 47 20.12 10.22 5.32
C ASP A 47 19.51 10.30 3.92
N GLU A 48 20.23 9.81 2.90
CA GLU A 48 19.76 9.69 1.53
C GLU A 48 18.62 8.66 1.40
N ASP A 49 18.80 7.46 1.97
CA ASP A 49 17.76 6.42 2.01
C ASP A 49 16.51 6.90 2.75
N ARG A 50 16.69 7.66 3.83
CA ARG A 50 15.58 8.23 4.60
C ARG A 50 14.80 9.24 3.78
N THR A 51 15.52 10.11 3.05
CA THR A 51 14.89 11.09 2.16
C THR A 51 14.10 10.41 1.05
N ALA A 52 14.69 9.38 0.41
CA ALA A 52 14.02 8.59 -0.62
C ALA A 52 12.78 7.84 -0.06
N HIS A 53 12.90 7.23 1.13
CA HIS A 53 11.78 6.59 1.82
C HIS A 53 10.64 7.57 2.10
N ASP A 54 10.96 8.78 2.60
CA ASP A 54 9.95 9.77 2.95
C ASP A 54 9.25 10.33 1.70
N GLN A 55 9.99 10.55 0.61
CA GLN A 55 9.41 10.95 -0.67
C GLN A 55 8.48 9.87 -1.23
N PHE A 56 8.94 8.62 -1.27
CA PHE A 56 8.16 7.47 -1.71
C PHE A 56 6.87 7.32 -0.87
N SER A 57 7.00 7.36 0.46
CA SER A 57 5.88 7.20 1.37
C SER A 57 4.86 8.32 1.22
N LYS A 58 5.31 9.58 1.10
CA LYS A 58 4.42 10.73 0.87
C LYS A 58 3.67 10.62 -0.47
N ALA A 59 4.36 10.22 -1.54
CA ALA A 59 3.75 10.04 -2.85
C ALA A 59 2.66 8.96 -2.80
N LEU A 60 2.98 7.79 -2.25
CA LEU A 60 2.03 6.68 -2.17
C LEU A 60 0.82 6.99 -1.27
N ILE A 61 1.03 7.65 -0.13
CA ILE A 61 -0.07 8.08 0.75
C ILE A 61 -0.98 9.09 0.04
N LYS A 62 -0.39 10.02 -0.71
CA LYS A 62 -1.16 10.98 -1.52
C LYS A 62 -2.04 10.29 -2.56
N ASP A 63 -1.51 9.28 -3.25
CA ASP A 63 -2.25 8.52 -4.27
C ASP A 63 -3.38 7.68 -3.66
N LEU A 64 -3.16 7.16 -2.45
CA LEU A 64 -4.18 6.42 -1.70
C LEU A 64 -5.30 7.33 -1.14
N ALA A 65 -5.10 8.64 -1.11
CA ALA A 65 -6.05 9.66 -0.70
C ALA A 65 -6.84 9.30 0.57
N PRO A 66 -6.17 8.97 1.71
CA PRO A 66 -6.85 8.59 2.93
C PRO A 66 -7.52 9.79 3.60
N GLU A 67 -8.69 9.59 4.18
CA GLU A 67 -9.38 10.55 5.03
C GLU A 67 -9.56 9.99 6.44
N GLY A 68 -9.25 10.79 7.45
CA GLY A 68 -9.30 10.37 8.84
C GLY A 68 -8.16 9.47 9.29
N ALA A 69 -8.08 9.24 10.59
CA ALA A 69 -6.93 8.59 11.22
C ALA A 69 -6.75 7.11 10.83
N MET A 70 -7.87 6.37 10.67
CA MET A 70 -7.82 4.95 10.35
C MET A 70 -7.33 4.70 8.93
N GLU A 71 -7.88 5.42 7.95
CA GLU A 71 -7.45 5.31 6.56
C GLU A 71 -5.98 5.75 6.42
N THR A 72 -5.58 6.85 7.10
CA THR A 72 -4.19 7.32 7.13
C THR A 72 -3.24 6.27 7.70
N GLN A 73 -3.62 5.60 8.79
CA GLN A 73 -2.80 4.53 9.38
C GLN A 73 -2.64 3.34 8.44
N LEU A 74 -3.71 2.94 7.73
CA LEU A 74 -3.65 1.86 6.74
C LEU A 74 -2.78 2.25 5.55
N ALA A 75 -2.92 3.47 5.03
CA ALA A 75 -2.09 3.98 3.94
C ALA A 75 -0.59 4.03 4.33
N GLN A 76 -0.28 4.48 5.54
CA GLN A 76 1.09 4.46 6.08
C GLN A 76 1.66 3.04 6.18
N ARG A 77 0.86 2.06 6.61
CA ARG A 77 1.28 0.65 6.64
C ARG A 77 1.56 0.12 5.25
N VAL A 78 0.68 0.41 4.29
CA VAL A 78 0.90 0.03 2.88
C VAL A 78 2.19 0.64 2.35
N ALA A 79 2.44 1.93 2.59
CA ALA A 79 3.67 2.61 2.16
C ALA A 79 4.93 1.98 2.78
N THR A 80 4.90 1.73 4.09
CA THR A 80 6.02 1.09 4.80
C THR A 80 6.29 -0.32 4.29
N ASP A 81 5.26 -1.11 4.08
CA ASP A 81 5.40 -2.49 3.60
C ASP A 81 5.86 -2.53 2.14
N SER A 82 5.40 -1.60 1.29
CA SER A 82 5.87 -1.46 -0.10
C SER A 82 7.35 -1.08 -0.16
N TRP A 83 7.82 -0.18 0.71
CA TRP A 83 9.24 0.13 0.82
C TRP A 83 10.08 -1.08 1.23
N ARG A 84 9.56 -1.91 2.15
CA ARG A 84 10.22 -3.15 2.56
C ARG A 84 10.35 -4.15 1.41
N LEU A 85 9.34 -4.25 0.53
CA LEU A 85 9.44 -5.08 -0.67
C LEU A 85 10.58 -4.63 -1.59
N ASN A 86 10.67 -3.33 -1.86
CA ASN A 86 11.76 -2.78 -2.67
C ASN A 86 13.13 -3.11 -2.06
N ARG A 87 13.22 -3.07 -0.72
CA ARG A 87 14.46 -3.43 -0.01
C ARG A 87 14.78 -4.92 -0.11
N ILE A 88 13.78 -5.81 -0.10
CA ILE A 88 14.01 -7.25 -0.31
C ILE A 88 14.62 -7.49 -1.67
N SER A 89 14.05 -6.92 -2.74
CA SER A 89 14.58 -7.04 -4.10
C SER A 89 16.01 -6.50 -4.18
N ALA A 90 16.29 -5.35 -3.58
CA ALA A 90 17.63 -4.78 -3.56
C ALA A 90 18.64 -5.67 -2.79
N ILE A 91 18.23 -6.34 -1.72
CA ILE A 91 19.10 -7.28 -0.99
C ILE A 91 19.39 -8.51 -1.86
N GLU A 92 18.39 -9.03 -2.55
CA GLU A 92 18.54 -10.16 -3.47
C GLU A 92 19.53 -9.81 -4.60
N ASP A 93 19.33 -8.68 -5.28
CA ASP A 93 20.23 -8.20 -6.34
C ASP A 93 21.66 -8.02 -5.82
N ASN A 94 21.82 -7.45 -4.63
CA ASN A 94 23.14 -7.26 -4.02
C ASN A 94 23.82 -8.57 -3.63
N LEU A 95 23.09 -9.62 -3.26
CA LEU A 95 23.66 -10.95 -3.01
C LEU A 95 24.28 -11.52 -4.29
N PHE A 96 23.58 -11.41 -5.42
CA PHE A 96 24.11 -11.86 -6.71
C PHE A 96 25.26 -10.97 -7.19
N ALA A 97 25.17 -9.66 -7.05
CA ALA A 97 26.23 -8.72 -7.41
C ALA A 97 27.52 -8.98 -6.60
N LEU A 98 27.37 -9.23 -5.28
CA LEU A 98 28.51 -9.57 -4.42
C LEU A 98 29.17 -10.88 -4.86
N GLY A 99 28.37 -11.88 -5.20
CA GLY A 99 28.86 -13.15 -5.73
C GLY A 99 29.65 -12.97 -7.02
N GLN A 100 29.15 -12.14 -7.93
CA GLN A 100 29.88 -11.79 -9.17
C GLN A 100 31.20 -11.10 -8.87
N LEU A 101 31.22 -10.10 -8.00
CA LEU A 101 32.43 -9.39 -7.61
C LEU A 101 33.51 -10.30 -7.00
N GLN A 102 33.10 -11.26 -6.18
CA GLN A 102 34.01 -12.15 -5.46
C GLN A 102 34.58 -13.28 -6.33
N ASN A 103 33.86 -13.70 -7.38
CA ASN A 103 34.17 -14.91 -8.13
C ASN A 103 34.36 -14.68 -9.64
N ALA A 104 34.34 -13.42 -10.10
CA ALA A 104 34.52 -13.12 -11.54
C ALA A 104 35.78 -13.80 -12.15
N GLY A 105 35.59 -14.46 -13.26
CA GLY A 105 36.66 -15.17 -13.98
C GLY A 105 37.12 -16.48 -13.34
N GLN A 106 36.44 -17.01 -12.32
CA GLN A 106 36.85 -18.24 -11.63
C GLN A 106 36.23 -19.50 -12.26
N ALA A 107 35.02 -19.41 -12.80
CA ALA A 107 34.29 -20.58 -13.30
C ALA A 107 34.58 -20.85 -14.80
N CYS A 108 34.60 -19.81 -15.64
CA CYS A 108 34.84 -19.90 -17.08
C CYS A 108 35.47 -18.60 -17.58
N PRO A 109 36.81 -18.40 -17.39
CA PRO A 109 37.49 -17.14 -17.72
C PRO A 109 37.36 -16.71 -19.18
N ASP A 110 37.30 -17.69 -20.07
CA ASP A 110 37.31 -17.45 -21.52
C ASP A 110 35.95 -16.98 -22.07
N VAL A 111 34.87 -17.18 -21.33
CA VAL A 111 33.51 -16.82 -21.76
C VAL A 111 32.77 -16.11 -20.63
N PRO A 112 32.86 -14.77 -20.55
CA PRO A 112 32.32 -13.99 -19.43
C PRO A 112 30.81 -14.21 -19.12
N GLN A 113 30.02 -14.47 -20.17
CA GLN A 113 28.58 -14.72 -20.03
C GLN A 113 28.30 -16.06 -19.34
N ILE A 114 29.06 -17.09 -19.65
CA ILE A 114 28.97 -18.41 -19.00
C ILE A 114 29.49 -18.32 -17.58
N ASP A 115 30.61 -17.62 -17.36
CA ASP A 115 31.17 -17.38 -16.04
C ASP A 115 30.13 -16.72 -15.12
N ALA A 116 29.48 -15.65 -15.56
CA ALA A 116 28.43 -14.97 -14.79
C ALA A 116 27.22 -15.87 -14.44
N ALA A 117 26.81 -16.72 -15.40
CA ALA A 117 25.71 -17.66 -15.17
C ALA A 117 26.07 -18.73 -14.11
N LEU A 118 27.30 -19.29 -14.21
CA LEU A 118 27.79 -20.28 -13.24
C LEU A 118 27.98 -19.69 -11.84
N ILE A 119 28.48 -18.45 -11.76
CA ILE A 119 28.61 -17.73 -10.50
C ILE A 119 27.21 -17.48 -9.89
N SER A 120 26.21 -17.07 -10.67
CA SER A 120 24.84 -16.90 -10.18
C SER A 120 24.25 -18.21 -9.64
N ALA A 121 24.46 -19.32 -10.34
CA ALA A 121 24.04 -20.64 -9.87
C ALA A 121 24.75 -21.05 -8.56
N ARG A 122 26.04 -20.75 -8.42
CA ARG A 122 26.81 -20.95 -7.20
C ARG A 122 26.27 -20.12 -6.03
N VAL A 123 26.01 -18.82 -6.25
CA VAL A 123 25.41 -17.93 -5.24
C VAL A 123 24.07 -18.47 -4.79
N PHE A 124 23.19 -18.85 -5.72
CA PHE A 124 21.91 -19.46 -5.40
C PHE A 124 22.04 -20.70 -4.51
N THR A 125 23.00 -21.55 -4.80
CA THR A 125 23.24 -22.77 -4.00
C THR A 125 23.77 -22.42 -2.60
N LEU A 126 24.75 -21.53 -2.50
CA LEU A 126 25.40 -21.17 -1.24
C LEU A 126 24.46 -20.35 -0.33
N GLU A 127 23.71 -19.41 -0.90
CA GLU A 127 22.84 -18.48 -0.17
C GLU A 127 21.37 -18.94 -0.15
N SER A 128 21.11 -20.20 -0.48
CA SER A 128 19.75 -20.74 -0.62
C SER A 128 18.86 -20.49 0.62
N LYS A 129 19.43 -20.58 1.82
CA LYS A 129 18.69 -20.32 3.07
C LYS A 129 18.31 -18.85 3.22
N GLN A 130 19.18 -17.94 2.84
CA GLN A 130 18.96 -16.50 2.86
C GLN A 130 17.89 -16.10 1.83
N LEU A 131 17.99 -16.65 0.61
CA LEU A 131 17.01 -16.42 -0.46
C LEU A 131 15.63 -16.96 -0.08
N GLN A 132 15.55 -18.17 0.51
CA GLN A 132 14.30 -18.72 1.04
C GLN A 132 13.69 -17.81 2.12
N LEU A 133 14.51 -17.27 3.02
CA LEU A 133 14.06 -16.36 4.06
C LEU A 133 13.52 -15.06 3.46
N LEU A 134 14.18 -14.47 2.47
CA LEU A 134 13.71 -13.29 1.74
C LEU A 134 12.35 -13.56 1.08
N THR A 135 12.21 -14.69 0.37
CA THR A 135 10.94 -15.10 -0.25
C THR A 135 9.80 -15.24 0.79
N LEU A 136 10.08 -15.80 1.97
CA LEU A 136 9.09 -15.89 3.05
C LEU A 136 8.67 -14.50 3.57
N TYR A 137 9.62 -13.58 3.72
CA TYR A 137 9.31 -12.19 4.11
C TYR A 137 8.52 -11.48 3.04
N GLU A 138 8.91 -11.62 1.78
CA GLU A 138 8.20 -11.07 0.63
C GLU A 138 6.73 -11.51 0.62
N GLN A 139 6.46 -12.81 0.74
CA GLN A 139 5.10 -13.34 0.80
C GLN A 139 4.29 -12.79 1.98
N ARG A 140 4.91 -12.65 3.15
CA ARG A 140 4.24 -12.10 4.34
C ARG A 140 3.89 -10.63 4.16
N ILE A 141 4.82 -9.86 3.61
CA ILE A 141 4.64 -8.43 3.36
C ILE A 141 3.58 -8.21 2.28
N ASN A 142 3.62 -8.97 1.18
CA ASN A 142 2.60 -8.92 0.14
C ASN A 142 1.21 -9.20 0.68
N ARG A 143 1.03 -10.23 1.52
CA ARG A 143 -0.26 -10.50 2.18
C ARG A 143 -0.69 -9.34 3.08
N SER A 144 0.25 -8.71 3.80
CA SER A 144 -0.02 -7.54 4.64
C SER A 144 -0.51 -6.36 3.80
N ILE A 145 0.15 -6.07 2.69
CA ILE A 145 -0.24 -5.01 1.75
C ILE A 145 -1.64 -5.27 1.21
N GLN A 146 -1.88 -6.47 0.67
CA GLN A 146 -3.19 -6.84 0.11
C GLN A 146 -4.32 -6.68 1.14
N LYS A 147 -4.11 -7.15 2.37
CA LYS A 147 -5.09 -7.03 3.46
C LYS A 147 -5.35 -5.57 3.82
N ASN A 148 -4.31 -4.76 3.97
CA ASN A 148 -4.43 -3.36 4.36
C ASN A 148 -5.06 -2.52 3.23
N LEU A 149 -4.74 -2.80 1.95
CA LEU A 149 -5.39 -2.17 0.80
C LEU A 149 -6.86 -2.52 0.71
N ALA A 150 -7.23 -3.79 0.86
CA ALA A 150 -8.63 -4.21 0.85
C ALA A 150 -9.43 -3.54 1.96
N MET A 151 -8.86 -3.43 3.17
CA MET A 151 -9.49 -2.75 4.29
C MET A 151 -9.63 -1.25 4.05
N LEU A 152 -8.61 -0.60 3.50
CA LEU A 152 -8.64 0.82 3.13
C LEU A 152 -9.73 1.08 2.08
N GLN A 153 -9.77 0.29 1.01
CA GLN A 153 -10.78 0.39 -0.05
C GLN A 153 -12.20 0.18 0.49
N SER A 154 -12.39 -0.77 1.41
CA SER A 154 -13.69 -1.01 2.06
C SER A 154 -14.12 0.19 2.89
N LEU A 155 -13.23 0.79 3.69
CA LEU A 155 -13.53 2.00 4.47
C LEU A 155 -13.88 3.18 3.56
N GLN A 156 -13.10 3.40 2.50
CA GLN A 156 -13.36 4.45 1.51
C GLN A 156 -14.69 4.25 0.77
N ALA A 157 -15.01 3.01 0.40
CA ALA A 157 -16.28 2.69 -0.24
C ALA A 157 -17.47 2.96 0.69
N THR A 158 -17.35 2.54 1.96
CA THR A 158 -18.38 2.81 2.97
C THR A 158 -18.58 4.31 3.20
N ARG A 159 -17.48 5.07 3.35
CA ARG A 159 -17.53 6.52 3.50
C ARG A 159 -18.18 7.21 2.29
N LYS A 160 -17.81 6.81 1.06
CA LYS A 160 -18.42 7.34 -0.15
C LYS A 160 -19.91 7.03 -0.23
N ALA A 161 -20.31 5.80 0.08
CA ALA A 161 -21.71 5.41 0.08
C ALA A 161 -22.53 6.18 1.13
N GLN A 162 -21.98 6.38 2.34
CA GLN A 162 -22.63 7.20 3.37
C GLN A 162 -22.76 8.66 2.95
N HIS A 163 -21.71 9.24 2.36
CA HIS A 163 -21.72 10.60 1.83
C HIS A 163 -22.76 10.77 0.72
N GLU A 164 -22.83 9.83 -0.23
CA GLU A 164 -23.81 9.84 -1.32
C GLU A 164 -25.25 9.70 -0.80
N ALA A 165 -25.48 8.82 0.19
CA ALA A 165 -26.78 8.67 0.81
C ALA A 165 -27.22 9.96 1.53
N ALA A 166 -26.34 10.53 2.36
CA ALA A 166 -26.58 11.78 3.05
C ALA A 166 -26.85 12.95 2.07
N MET A 167 -26.09 13.03 0.97
CA MET A 167 -26.30 14.06 -0.05
C MET A 167 -27.67 13.92 -0.74
N LYS A 168 -28.11 12.71 -1.04
CA LYS A 168 -29.44 12.44 -1.63
C LYS A 168 -30.56 12.85 -0.67
N GLU A 169 -30.42 12.53 0.61
CA GLU A 169 -31.38 12.89 1.64
C GLU A 169 -31.46 14.43 1.81
N ALA A 170 -30.32 15.10 1.95
CA ALA A 170 -30.25 16.55 2.02
C ALA A 170 -30.85 17.23 0.77
N SER A 171 -30.59 16.68 -0.41
CA SER A 171 -31.16 17.17 -1.67
C SER A 171 -32.69 17.06 -1.71
N ALA A 172 -33.24 15.96 -1.19
CA ALA A 172 -34.69 15.78 -1.12
C ALA A 172 -35.34 16.77 -0.14
N LEU A 173 -34.72 17.00 1.02
CA LEU A 173 -35.21 17.94 2.04
C LEU A 173 -35.13 19.40 1.56
N LEU A 174 -34.04 19.77 0.87
CA LEU A 174 -33.91 21.09 0.27
C LEU A 174 -35.01 21.33 -0.79
N LYS A 175 -35.20 20.41 -1.74
CA LYS A 175 -36.28 20.50 -2.74
C LYS A 175 -37.66 20.66 -2.11
N LEU A 176 -37.93 19.90 -1.03
CA LEU A 176 -39.20 19.99 -0.32
C LEU A 176 -39.39 21.35 0.37
N SER A 177 -38.34 21.90 0.98
CA SER A 177 -38.38 23.23 1.64
C SER A 177 -38.59 24.35 0.65
N GLU A 178 -37.91 24.30 -0.51
CA GLU A 178 -38.10 25.27 -1.59
C GLU A 178 -39.52 25.25 -2.16
N MET A 179 -40.10 24.06 -2.36
CA MET A 179 -41.49 23.92 -2.79
C MET A 179 -42.49 24.54 -1.81
N LYS A 180 -42.14 24.57 -0.51
CA LYS A 180 -42.98 25.17 0.56
C LYS A 180 -42.62 26.66 0.78
N GLY A 181 -41.64 27.22 0.09
CA GLY A 181 -41.17 28.57 0.31
C GLY A 181 -40.50 28.79 1.68
N LEU A 182 -39.90 27.71 2.22
CA LEU A 182 -39.20 27.73 3.53
C LEU A 182 -37.69 27.75 3.31
N GLU A 183 -37.01 28.47 4.21
CA GLU A 183 -35.55 28.42 4.23
C GLU A 183 -35.08 27.10 4.82
N TYR A 184 -34.11 26.45 4.16
CA TYR A 184 -33.55 25.18 4.57
C TYR A 184 -32.17 25.36 5.21
N ASP A 185 -31.98 24.78 6.38
CA ASP A 185 -30.71 24.73 7.10
C ASP A 185 -30.27 23.27 7.29
N PRO A 186 -29.33 22.76 6.49
CA PRO A 186 -28.88 21.37 6.54
C PRO A 186 -28.31 20.96 7.91
N ALA A 187 -27.74 21.92 8.65
CA ALA A 187 -27.14 21.64 9.95
C ALA A 187 -28.18 21.21 11.00
N LYS A 188 -29.45 21.62 10.87
CA LYS A 188 -30.55 21.18 11.76
C LYS A 188 -30.88 19.71 11.61
N ASP A 189 -30.65 19.15 10.43
CA ASP A 189 -30.84 17.73 10.14
C ASP A 189 -29.54 16.91 10.30
N GLY A 190 -28.47 17.55 10.79
CA GLY A 190 -27.18 16.92 11.08
C GLY A 190 -26.28 16.74 9.86
N PHE A 191 -26.57 17.36 8.72
CA PHE A 191 -25.72 17.35 7.55
C PHE A 191 -24.58 18.38 7.65
N VAL A 192 -23.42 18.00 7.11
CA VAL A 192 -22.21 18.87 7.06
C VAL A 192 -22.11 19.67 5.74
N PHE A 193 -23.12 19.56 4.87
CA PHE A 193 -23.12 20.21 3.55
C PHE A 193 -23.63 21.66 3.65
N ALA A 194 -23.00 22.55 2.88
CA ALA A 194 -23.58 23.86 2.63
C ALA A 194 -24.66 23.77 1.55
N ASN A 195 -25.65 24.66 1.57
CA ASN A 195 -26.74 24.71 0.57
C ASN A 195 -26.20 24.76 -0.87
N ASP A 196 -25.12 25.53 -1.12
CA ASP A 196 -24.50 25.60 -2.45
C ASP A 196 -23.99 24.25 -2.95
N GLN A 197 -23.47 23.40 -2.05
CA GLN A 197 -23.01 22.06 -2.39
C GLN A 197 -24.20 21.15 -2.75
N ILE A 198 -25.31 21.26 -2.01
CA ILE A 198 -26.52 20.50 -2.29
C ILE A 198 -27.12 20.94 -3.62
N HIS A 199 -27.22 22.24 -3.89
CA HIS A 199 -27.69 22.77 -5.19
C HIS A 199 -26.80 22.27 -6.33
N ALA A 200 -25.48 22.33 -6.19
CA ALA A 200 -24.56 21.84 -7.21
C ALA A 200 -24.72 20.32 -7.48
N ALA A 201 -25.05 19.54 -6.45
CA ALA A 201 -25.35 18.11 -6.60
C ALA A 201 -26.67 17.88 -7.36
N ILE A 202 -27.72 18.64 -7.05
CA ILE A 202 -29.01 18.60 -7.73
C ILE A 202 -28.85 18.98 -9.20
N ASP A 203 -28.15 20.07 -9.49
CA ASP A 203 -27.89 20.53 -10.87
C ASP A 203 -27.09 19.51 -11.67
N ARG A 204 -26.12 18.84 -11.03
CA ARG A 204 -25.35 17.79 -11.66
C ARG A 204 -26.23 16.58 -11.99
N GLU A 205 -27.08 16.15 -11.05
CA GLU A 205 -28.02 15.04 -11.26
C GLU A 205 -28.95 15.33 -12.45
N GLN A 206 -29.56 16.52 -12.49
CA GLN A 206 -30.44 16.91 -13.60
C GLN A 206 -29.71 16.98 -14.94
N ARG A 207 -28.45 17.47 -14.96
CA ARG A 207 -27.64 17.45 -16.19
C ARG A 207 -27.32 16.03 -16.66
N LEU A 208 -27.04 15.11 -15.74
CA LEU A 208 -26.80 13.71 -16.07
C LEU A 208 -28.06 13.02 -16.59
N GLU A 209 -29.22 13.29 -15.99
CA GLU A 209 -30.52 12.77 -16.47
C GLU A 209 -30.82 13.27 -17.90
N ARG A 210 -30.65 14.57 -18.15
CA ARG A 210 -30.79 15.15 -19.51
C ARG A 210 -29.80 14.53 -20.49
N ALA A 211 -28.56 14.32 -20.09
CA ALA A 211 -27.55 13.69 -20.92
C ALA A 211 -27.90 12.24 -21.22
N SER A 212 -28.36 11.46 -20.23
CA SER A 212 -28.75 10.07 -20.42
C SER A 212 -29.97 9.90 -21.35
N ALA A 213 -30.87 10.89 -21.36
CA ALA A 213 -32.03 10.94 -22.27
C ALA A 213 -31.68 11.44 -23.69
N THR A 214 -30.45 11.90 -23.92
CA THR A 214 -30.03 12.47 -25.20
C THR A 214 -29.46 11.39 -26.12
N ASP A 215 -29.92 11.38 -27.38
CA ASP A 215 -29.33 10.51 -28.41
C ASP A 215 -28.00 11.08 -28.91
N PHE A 216 -26.91 10.40 -28.58
CA PHE A 216 -25.56 10.75 -29.01
C PHE A 216 -25.13 10.12 -30.34
N SER A 217 -26.01 9.47 -31.09
CA SER A 217 -25.67 8.81 -32.37
C SER A 217 -25.02 9.76 -33.38
N ARG A 218 -25.38 11.05 -33.33
CA ARG A 218 -24.85 12.13 -34.19
C ARG A 218 -23.67 12.90 -33.58
N TYR A 219 -23.24 12.53 -32.36
CA TYR A 219 -22.12 13.26 -31.73
C TYR A 219 -20.82 13.03 -32.50
N ARG A 220 -20.13 14.11 -32.80
CA ARG A 220 -18.79 14.12 -33.39
C ARG A 220 -17.88 14.91 -32.45
N PRO A 221 -16.83 14.25 -31.86
CA PRO A 221 -15.89 14.95 -30.98
C PRO A 221 -15.16 16.06 -31.77
N ARG A 222 -15.03 17.24 -31.18
CA ARG A 222 -14.19 18.32 -31.75
C ARG A 222 -12.74 17.84 -31.69
N LYS A 223 -12.06 17.85 -32.86
CA LYS A 223 -10.62 17.61 -32.89
C LYS A 223 -9.95 18.87 -32.30
N PHE A 224 -9.43 18.75 -31.10
CA PHE A 224 -8.54 19.78 -30.57
C PHE A 224 -7.21 19.65 -31.33
N HIS A 225 -6.91 20.68 -32.14
CA HIS A 225 -5.56 20.83 -32.65
C HIS A 225 -4.68 21.22 -31.47
N THR A 226 -3.87 20.28 -30.98
CA THR A 226 -2.73 20.59 -30.13
C THR A 226 -1.79 21.45 -31.00
N GLN A 227 -1.79 22.74 -30.79
CA GLN A 227 -0.69 23.58 -31.24
C GLN A 227 0.53 23.14 -30.44
N ALA A 228 1.43 22.41 -31.11
CA ALA A 228 2.76 22.19 -30.62
C ALA A 228 3.49 23.52 -30.58
N ALA A 229 3.87 23.95 -29.39
CA ALA A 229 4.81 25.02 -29.14
C ALA A 229 6.19 24.43 -28.93
#